data_ceafbde533041b8acd3a53744825ef73
#
_entry.id   ceafbde533041b8acd3a53744825ef73
#
_cell.length_a   1.000
_cell.length_b   1.000
_cell.length_c   1.000
_cell.angle_alpha   90.00
_cell.angle_beta   90.00
_cell.angle_gamma   90.00
#
_symmetry.space_group_name_H-M   'P 1'
#
loop_
_entity.id
_entity.type
_entity.pdbx_description
1 polymer ?
#
loop_
_entity_poly.entity_id
_entity_poly.type
_entity_poly.pdbx_seq_one_letter_code
_entity_poly.pdbx_strand_id
1 'polypeptide(L)'
;MRNRFPVTLWLTLVALVAALALPARANTWPLPPPGSRLVGQNQFHVVQDDGGSLEAIAKKYNVGFLALLQANPGVDPYVPRAGSVLTIPLQTLLPDAPREGLVINLAELRLYYYPPGKNEVTVYPIGIGQLGGTTITPTMVTTVSDKRANPTWTPTANIRARYKAMGLSCRR
;
A
#
# COMPACT_ATOMS: atom_id res chain seq x y z
N MET A 1 -19.29 0.94 -53.12
CA MET A 1 -19.81 0.03 -52.05
C MET A 1 -19.43 0.59 -50.69
N ARG A 2 -20.38 1.21 -49.98
CA ARG A 2 -20.14 1.78 -48.65
C ARG A 2 -20.41 0.69 -47.58
N ASN A 3 -19.35 0.10 -47.00
CA ASN A 3 -19.48 -0.82 -45.87
C ASN A 3 -20.05 -0.06 -44.65
N ARG A 4 -21.35 -0.22 -44.41
CA ARG A 4 -21.97 0.22 -43.16
C ARG A 4 -21.76 -0.89 -42.14
N PHE A 5 -20.73 -0.83 -41.35
CA PHE A 5 -20.62 -1.66 -40.16
C PHE A 5 -21.76 -1.28 -39.20
N PRO A 6 -22.51 -2.25 -38.68
CA PRO A 6 -23.66 -1.95 -37.82
C PRO A 6 -23.16 -1.27 -36.52
N VAL A 7 -23.75 -0.12 -36.25
CA VAL A 7 -23.46 0.68 -35.02
C VAL A 7 -23.61 -0.15 -33.75
N THR A 8 -24.44 -1.17 -33.76
CA THR A 8 -24.64 -2.14 -32.69
C THR A 8 -23.38 -2.92 -32.33
N LEU A 9 -22.53 -3.26 -33.32
CA LEU A 9 -21.29 -3.98 -33.09
C LEU A 9 -20.26 -3.10 -32.33
N TRP A 10 -20.22 -1.79 -32.60
CA TRP A 10 -19.38 -0.82 -31.90
C TRP A 10 -19.85 -0.59 -30.47
N LEU A 11 -21.16 -0.52 -30.24
CA LEU A 11 -21.74 -0.35 -28.91
C LEU A 11 -21.48 -1.57 -28.01
N THR A 12 -21.55 -2.78 -28.55
CA THR A 12 -21.23 -4.00 -27.79
C THR A 12 -19.75 -4.12 -27.47
N LEU A 13 -18.85 -3.70 -28.38
CA LEU A 13 -17.41 -3.72 -28.14
C LEU A 13 -17.01 -2.69 -27.06
N VAL A 14 -17.59 -1.48 -27.09
CA VAL A 14 -17.34 -0.44 -26.08
C VAL A 14 -17.87 -0.86 -24.72
N ALA A 15 -19.05 -1.50 -24.64
CA ALA A 15 -19.59 -2.02 -23.40
C ALA A 15 -18.74 -3.16 -22.82
N LEU A 16 -18.17 -4.02 -23.67
CA LEU A 16 -17.29 -5.11 -23.23
C LEU A 16 -15.96 -4.57 -22.68
N VAL A 17 -15.38 -3.54 -23.30
CA VAL A 17 -14.15 -2.89 -22.83
C VAL A 17 -14.39 -2.12 -21.52
N ALA A 18 -15.55 -1.47 -21.36
CA ALA A 18 -15.91 -0.78 -20.12
C ALA A 18 -16.14 -1.75 -18.95
N ALA A 19 -16.63 -2.98 -19.22
CA ALA A 19 -16.81 -4.01 -18.19
C ALA A 19 -15.48 -4.59 -17.68
N LEU A 20 -14.39 -4.46 -18.43
CA LEU A 20 -13.05 -4.92 -18.04
C LEU A 20 -12.26 -3.87 -17.23
N ALA A 21 -12.75 -2.65 -17.15
CA ALA A 21 -12.18 -1.61 -16.29
C ALA A 21 -12.65 -1.80 -14.83
N LEU A 22 -12.32 -2.95 -14.22
CA LEU A 22 -12.41 -3.08 -12.78
C LEU A 22 -11.42 -2.07 -12.17
N PRO A 23 -11.86 -1.18 -11.26
CA PRO A 23 -10.93 -0.34 -10.53
C PRO A 23 -9.92 -1.28 -9.87
N ALA A 24 -8.64 -1.10 -10.16
CA ALA A 24 -7.57 -1.78 -9.45
C ALA A 24 -7.71 -1.40 -7.96
N ARG A 25 -8.42 -2.21 -7.19
CA ARG A 25 -8.48 -2.10 -5.73
C ARG A 25 -7.12 -2.57 -5.23
N ALA A 26 -6.23 -1.61 -5.07
CA ALA A 26 -4.91 -1.87 -4.56
C ALA A 26 -5.04 -2.63 -3.23
N ASN A 27 -4.49 -3.86 -3.21
CA ASN A 27 -4.27 -4.66 -2.00
C ASN A 27 -5.52 -5.05 -1.19
N THR A 28 -6.67 -5.23 -1.85
CA THR A 28 -7.88 -5.80 -1.25
C THR A 28 -8.08 -7.22 -1.74
N TRP A 29 -8.21 -8.16 -0.81
CA TRP A 29 -8.28 -9.60 -1.07
C TRP A 29 -9.48 -10.21 -0.37
N PRO A 30 -10.15 -11.22 -0.93
CA PRO A 30 -11.13 -12.01 -0.20
C PRO A 30 -10.44 -12.72 0.97
N LEU A 31 -11.14 -12.84 2.09
CA LEU A 31 -10.63 -13.62 3.22
C LEU A 31 -10.49 -15.09 2.83
N PRO A 32 -9.39 -15.73 3.19
CA PRO A 32 -9.18 -17.15 2.91
C PRO A 32 -10.09 -18.02 3.78
N PRO A 33 -10.31 -19.29 3.41
CA PRO A 33 -11.06 -20.23 4.21
C PRO A 33 -10.54 -20.34 5.66
N PRO A 34 -11.38 -20.81 6.61
CA PRO A 34 -10.94 -21.10 7.98
C PRO A 34 -9.69 -21.98 7.98
N GLY A 35 -8.72 -21.66 8.84
CA GLY A 35 -7.43 -22.34 8.91
C GLY A 35 -6.36 -21.84 7.92
N SER A 36 -6.70 -21.08 6.90
CA SER A 36 -5.74 -20.40 6.04
C SER A 36 -5.56 -18.93 6.42
N ARG A 37 -4.32 -18.44 6.28
CA ARG A 37 -3.95 -17.04 6.55
C ARG A 37 -3.29 -16.37 5.34
N LEU A 38 -3.07 -17.11 4.24
CA LEU A 38 -2.38 -16.59 3.07
C LEU A 38 -3.36 -15.84 2.18
N VAL A 39 -3.05 -14.58 1.85
CA VAL A 39 -3.83 -13.73 0.94
C VAL A 39 -2.91 -13.06 -0.08
N GLY A 40 -3.50 -12.69 -1.22
CA GLY A 40 -2.80 -12.01 -2.30
C GLY A 40 -1.90 -12.92 -3.11
N GLN A 41 -1.29 -12.34 -4.13
CA GLN A 41 -0.32 -12.98 -5.01
C GLN A 41 0.78 -11.99 -5.36
N ASN A 42 2.02 -12.43 -5.36
CA ASN A 42 3.13 -11.63 -5.85
C ASN A 42 2.94 -11.31 -7.33
N GLN A 43 3.31 -10.10 -7.71
CA GLN A 43 3.33 -9.64 -9.10
C GLN A 43 4.76 -9.38 -9.54
N PHE A 44 4.94 -9.20 -10.85
CA PHE A 44 6.22 -8.84 -11.42
C PHE A 44 6.10 -7.48 -12.11
N HIS A 45 7.16 -6.69 -11.99
CA HIS A 45 7.27 -5.38 -12.63
C HIS A 45 8.56 -5.30 -13.43
N VAL A 46 8.46 -4.95 -14.70
CA VAL A 46 9.62 -4.66 -15.53
C VAL A 46 9.98 -3.18 -15.35
N VAL A 47 11.17 -2.90 -14.87
CA VAL A 47 11.67 -1.53 -14.66
C VAL A 47 11.74 -0.82 -16.01
N GLN A 48 11.12 0.34 -16.10
CA GLN A 48 11.14 1.19 -17.29
C GLN A 48 12.39 2.10 -17.26
N ASP A 49 12.81 2.57 -18.43
CA ASP A 49 13.87 3.58 -18.55
C ASP A 49 13.27 4.98 -18.42
N ASP A 50 12.68 5.26 -17.25
CA ASP A 50 11.97 6.51 -16.95
C ASP A 50 12.59 7.30 -15.78
N GLY A 51 13.73 6.81 -15.25
CA GLY A 51 14.38 7.37 -14.06
C GLY A 51 13.62 7.13 -12.76
N GLY A 52 12.61 6.25 -12.76
CA GLY A 52 11.82 5.91 -11.59
C GLY A 52 12.64 5.18 -10.53
N SER A 53 12.51 5.58 -9.26
CA SER A 53 13.13 4.91 -8.11
C SER A 53 12.30 3.71 -7.63
N LEU A 54 12.92 2.86 -6.81
CA LEU A 54 12.21 1.77 -6.13
C LEU A 54 11.07 2.30 -5.24
N GLU A 55 11.22 3.51 -4.67
CA GLU A 55 10.16 4.18 -3.92
C GLU A 55 8.94 4.52 -4.80
N ALA A 56 9.17 5.04 -6.00
CA ALA A 56 8.11 5.33 -6.96
C ALA A 56 7.35 4.06 -7.36
N ILE A 57 8.07 2.95 -7.56
CA ILE A 57 7.48 1.64 -7.84
C ILE A 57 6.68 1.12 -6.63
N ALA A 58 7.23 1.22 -5.43
CA ALA A 58 6.53 0.85 -4.20
C ALA A 58 5.20 1.61 -4.03
N LYS A 59 5.21 2.92 -4.29
CA LYS A 59 4.03 3.77 -4.27
C LYS A 59 3.00 3.36 -5.33
N LYS A 60 3.44 3.06 -6.55
CA LYS A 60 2.58 2.58 -7.65
C LYS A 60 1.78 1.33 -7.27
N TYR A 61 2.41 0.39 -6.57
CA TYR A 61 1.78 -0.87 -6.16
C TYR A 61 1.22 -0.84 -4.73
N ASN A 62 1.32 0.31 -4.04
CA ASN A 62 0.91 0.46 -2.65
C ASN A 62 1.53 -0.62 -1.73
N VAL A 63 2.83 -0.86 -1.88
CA VAL A 63 3.62 -1.76 -1.04
C VAL A 63 4.64 -0.98 -0.23
N GLY A 64 5.07 -1.53 0.91
CA GLY A 64 6.12 -0.93 1.71
C GLY A 64 7.46 -0.92 0.97
N PHE A 65 8.18 0.21 1.01
CA PHE A 65 9.50 0.34 0.39
C PHE A 65 10.47 -0.74 0.89
N LEU A 66 10.53 -0.96 2.21
CA LEU A 66 11.40 -1.99 2.79
C LEU A 66 11.01 -3.41 2.35
N ALA A 67 9.72 -3.71 2.26
CA ALA A 67 9.26 -4.99 1.78
C ALA A 67 9.64 -5.23 0.31
N LEU A 68 9.53 -4.19 -0.53
CA LEU A 68 9.95 -4.25 -1.92
C LEU A 68 11.47 -4.42 -2.06
N LEU A 69 12.24 -3.69 -1.26
CA LEU A 69 13.70 -3.81 -1.24
C LEU A 69 14.17 -5.21 -0.81
N GLN A 70 13.55 -5.77 0.24
CA GLN A 70 13.86 -7.12 0.73
C GLN A 70 13.49 -8.22 -0.29
N ALA A 71 12.40 -8.02 -1.04
CA ALA A 71 11.99 -8.96 -2.08
C ALA A 71 12.90 -8.93 -3.32
N ASN A 72 13.76 -7.91 -3.46
CA ASN A 72 14.63 -7.69 -4.61
C ASN A 72 16.07 -7.37 -4.16
N PRO A 73 16.78 -8.33 -3.56
CA PRO A 73 18.13 -8.09 -3.06
C PRO A 73 19.09 -7.72 -4.21
N GLY A 74 19.99 -6.76 -3.94
CA GLY A 74 20.99 -6.29 -4.90
C GLY A 74 20.49 -5.26 -5.92
N VAL A 75 19.21 -4.87 -5.86
CA VAL A 75 18.68 -3.80 -6.71
C VAL A 75 19.04 -2.45 -6.12
N ASP A 76 19.54 -1.52 -6.97
CA ASP A 76 19.77 -0.12 -6.57
C ASP A 76 18.41 0.56 -6.27
N PRO A 77 18.19 1.06 -5.05
CA PRO A 77 16.90 1.66 -4.70
C PRO A 77 16.65 3.01 -5.36
N TYR A 78 17.69 3.71 -5.82
CA TYR A 78 17.56 5.03 -6.42
C TYR A 78 17.46 4.95 -7.95
N VAL A 79 18.22 4.05 -8.56
CA VAL A 79 18.28 3.90 -10.03
C VAL A 79 18.24 2.39 -10.36
N PRO A 80 17.09 1.72 -10.19
CA PRO A 80 16.97 0.33 -10.58
C PRO A 80 17.22 0.18 -12.09
N ARG A 81 17.94 -0.86 -12.47
CA ARG A 81 18.35 -1.09 -13.86
C ARG A 81 17.14 -1.30 -14.76
N ALA A 82 17.01 -0.49 -15.82
CA ALA A 82 15.99 -0.65 -16.84
C ALA A 82 16.00 -2.07 -17.44
N GLY A 83 14.83 -2.64 -17.69
CA GLY A 83 14.64 -3.99 -18.19
C GLY A 83 14.77 -5.09 -17.14
N SER A 84 15.19 -4.78 -15.90
CA SER A 84 15.18 -5.77 -14.83
C SER A 84 13.75 -6.08 -14.38
N VAL A 85 13.53 -7.31 -13.89
CA VAL A 85 12.22 -7.77 -13.39
C VAL A 85 12.25 -7.74 -11.88
N LEU A 86 11.35 -6.98 -11.28
CA LEU A 86 11.18 -6.90 -9.82
C LEU A 86 10.01 -7.76 -9.37
N THR A 87 10.18 -8.41 -8.23
CA THR A 87 9.09 -9.06 -7.50
C THR A 87 8.36 -8.04 -6.65
N ILE A 88 7.06 -7.87 -6.86
CA ILE A 88 6.19 -7.02 -6.05
C ILE A 88 5.52 -7.89 -4.98
N PRO A 89 5.89 -7.74 -3.69
CA PRO A 89 5.48 -8.64 -2.61
C PRO A 89 4.07 -8.33 -2.11
N LEU A 90 3.06 -8.67 -2.91
CA LEU A 90 1.63 -8.48 -2.59
C LEU A 90 1.04 -9.68 -1.84
N GLN A 91 1.70 -10.83 -1.85
CA GLN A 91 1.29 -11.97 -1.05
C GLN A 91 1.69 -11.75 0.41
N THR A 92 0.76 -12.00 1.33
CA THR A 92 1.01 -11.83 2.77
C THR A 92 0.26 -12.83 3.62
N LEU A 93 0.77 -13.07 4.81
CA LEU A 93 0.10 -13.85 5.84
C LEU A 93 -0.73 -12.91 6.73
N LEU A 94 -2.01 -13.21 6.90
CA LEU A 94 -2.83 -12.47 7.85
C LEU A 94 -2.30 -12.66 9.28
N PRO A 95 -2.31 -11.61 10.13
CA PRO A 95 -1.90 -11.72 11.52
C PRO A 95 -2.80 -12.71 12.27
N ASP A 96 -2.25 -13.30 13.33
CA ASP A 96 -3.00 -14.17 14.25
C ASP A 96 -3.77 -13.29 15.24
N ALA A 97 -4.86 -12.70 14.76
CA ALA A 97 -5.71 -11.76 15.48
C ALA A 97 -7.15 -11.85 14.95
N PRO A 98 -8.15 -11.34 15.69
CA PRO A 98 -9.50 -11.21 15.19
C PRO A 98 -9.54 -10.47 13.84
N ARG A 99 -10.30 -11.02 12.89
CA ARG A 99 -10.43 -10.44 11.53
C ARG A 99 -11.55 -9.39 11.51
N GLU A 100 -11.38 -8.34 12.30
CA GLU A 100 -12.36 -7.25 12.43
C GLU A 100 -11.67 -5.90 12.63
N GLY A 101 -12.27 -4.83 12.13
CA GLY A 101 -11.78 -3.46 12.30
C GLY A 101 -10.38 -3.25 11.70
N LEU A 102 -9.46 -2.74 12.50
CA LEU A 102 -8.09 -2.43 12.10
C LEU A 102 -7.11 -3.26 12.93
N VAL A 103 -6.25 -4.03 12.29
CA VAL A 103 -5.14 -4.75 12.92
C VAL A 103 -3.83 -4.19 12.37
N ILE A 104 -2.95 -3.74 13.25
CA ILE A 104 -1.64 -3.16 12.90
C ILE A 104 -0.55 -4.12 13.34
N ASN A 105 0.22 -4.63 12.37
CA ASN A 105 1.40 -5.44 12.62
C ASN A 105 2.65 -4.55 12.47
N LEU A 106 3.24 -4.18 13.61
CA LEU A 106 4.41 -3.30 13.64
C LEU A 106 5.66 -3.97 13.07
N ALA A 107 5.81 -5.29 13.24
CA ALA A 107 6.97 -6.04 12.74
C ALA A 107 6.97 -6.13 11.20
N GLU A 108 5.79 -6.22 10.59
CA GLU A 108 5.63 -6.29 9.13
C GLU A 108 5.45 -4.92 8.47
N LEU A 109 5.29 -3.86 9.26
CA LEU A 109 4.96 -2.51 8.79
C LEU A 109 3.69 -2.50 7.95
N ARG A 110 2.64 -3.21 8.40
CA ARG A 110 1.38 -3.38 7.70
C ARG A 110 0.18 -3.09 8.59
N LEU A 111 -0.84 -2.48 8.00
CA LEU A 111 -2.17 -2.32 8.55
C LEU A 111 -3.13 -3.18 7.73
N TYR A 112 -3.92 -3.99 8.41
CA TYR A 112 -4.97 -4.82 7.86
C TYR A 112 -6.32 -4.23 8.24
N TYR A 113 -7.13 -3.89 7.26
CA TYR A 113 -8.48 -3.38 7.46
C TYR A 113 -9.51 -4.42 7.05
N TYR A 114 -10.35 -4.80 7.98
CA TYR A 114 -11.45 -5.72 7.78
C TYR A 114 -12.76 -4.92 7.82
N PRO A 115 -13.34 -4.57 6.64
CA PRO A 115 -14.54 -3.76 6.59
C PRO A 115 -15.74 -4.53 7.15
N PRO A 116 -16.60 -3.90 7.98
CA PRO A 116 -17.77 -4.54 8.54
C PRO A 116 -18.70 -5.12 7.47
N GLY A 117 -19.18 -6.34 7.67
CA GLY A 117 -20.11 -7.01 6.77
C GLY A 117 -19.54 -7.47 5.43
N LYS A 118 -18.22 -7.41 5.25
CA LYS A 118 -17.55 -7.88 4.04
C LYS A 118 -16.56 -9.01 4.32
N ASN A 119 -16.50 -9.97 3.40
CA ASN A 119 -15.54 -11.07 3.46
C ASN A 119 -14.25 -10.71 2.72
N GLU A 120 -13.64 -9.59 3.10
CA GLU A 120 -12.43 -9.07 2.45
C GLU A 120 -11.49 -8.43 3.48
N VAL A 121 -10.22 -8.31 3.13
CA VAL A 121 -9.21 -7.55 3.86
C VAL A 121 -8.49 -6.61 2.91
N THR A 122 -8.27 -5.37 3.34
CA THR A 122 -7.41 -4.43 2.62
C THR A 122 -6.12 -4.25 3.41
N VAL A 123 -4.98 -4.37 2.72
CA VAL A 123 -3.64 -4.29 3.32
C VAL A 123 -2.98 -2.99 2.90
N TYR A 124 -2.47 -2.24 3.88
CA TYR A 124 -1.75 -0.99 3.67
C TYR A 124 -0.34 -1.05 4.25
N PRO A 125 0.68 -0.52 3.58
CA PRO A 125 1.96 -0.26 4.19
C PRO A 125 1.84 0.90 5.18
N ILE A 126 2.57 0.83 6.29
CA ILE A 126 2.61 1.88 7.30
C ILE A 126 4.04 2.23 7.69
N GLY A 127 4.21 3.45 8.22
CA GLY A 127 5.40 3.84 8.98
C GLY A 127 5.14 3.70 10.48
N ILE A 128 6.18 3.42 11.23
CA ILE A 128 6.14 3.34 12.69
C ILE A 128 7.14 4.33 13.30
N GLY A 129 7.04 4.55 14.61
CA GLY A 129 8.02 5.32 15.35
C GLY A 129 9.40 4.65 15.36
N GLN A 130 10.43 5.42 15.68
CA GLN A 130 11.82 4.95 15.71
C GLN A 130 12.00 3.83 16.75
N LEU A 131 12.57 2.72 16.33
CA LEU A 131 12.92 1.63 17.25
C LEU A 131 14.02 2.08 18.22
N GLY A 132 13.84 1.80 19.51
CA GLY A 132 14.81 2.14 20.57
C GLY A 132 14.89 3.63 20.94
N GLY A 133 13.97 4.48 20.44
CA GLY A 133 13.93 5.92 20.75
C GLY A 133 12.75 6.33 21.64
N THR A 134 12.61 7.63 21.84
CA THR A 134 11.49 8.23 22.60
C THR A 134 10.17 8.28 21.81
N THR A 135 10.15 7.80 20.56
CA THR A 135 9.02 7.83 19.63
C THR A 135 8.56 6.43 19.25
N ILE A 136 8.75 5.45 20.14
CA ILE A 136 8.30 4.07 19.93
C ILE A 136 6.77 4.05 19.75
N THR A 137 6.29 3.36 18.72
CA THR A 137 4.86 3.13 18.55
C THR A 137 4.39 2.12 19.60
N PRO A 138 3.43 2.48 20.47
CA PRO A 138 2.97 1.58 21.51
C PRO A 138 2.12 0.43 20.95
N THR A 139 2.14 -0.72 21.62
CA THR A 139 1.20 -1.81 21.38
C THR A 139 0.02 -1.67 22.30
N MET A 140 -1.19 -1.54 21.75
CA MET A 140 -2.42 -1.35 22.53
C MET A 140 -3.67 -1.76 21.73
N VAL A 141 -4.75 -1.98 22.42
CA VAL A 141 -6.10 -2.04 21.83
C VAL A 141 -6.76 -0.67 22.04
N THR A 142 -7.31 -0.11 20.98
CA THR A 142 -7.97 1.20 21.00
C THR A 142 -9.11 1.26 20.00
N THR A 143 -9.84 2.36 20.00
CA THR A 143 -10.94 2.62 19.05
C THR A 143 -10.68 3.91 18.29
N VAL A 144 -11.20 3.99 17.04
CA VAL A 144 -11.18 5.22 16.27
C VAL A 144 -12.26 6.17 16.82
N SER A 145 -11.84 7.24 17.50
CA SER A 145 -12.73 8.20 18.12
C SER A 145 -13.15 9.34 17.17
N ASP A 146 -12.31 9.72 16.22
CA ASP A 146 -12.58 10.82 15.28
C ASP A 146 -11.93 10.56 13.93
N LYS A 147 -12.56 11.09 12.86
CA LYS A 147 -12.04 11.08 11.50
C LYS A 147 -12.16 12.45 10.89
N ARG A 148 -11.07 12.98 10.35
CA ARG A 148 -11.05 14.26 9.64
C ARG A 148 -10.45 14.09 8.24
N ALA A 149 -11.16 14.59 7.25
CA ALA A 149 -10.62 14.70 5.91
C ALA A 149 -9.57 15.81 5.85
N ASN A 150 -8.44 15.56 5.19
CA ASN A 150 -7.35 16.51 4.99
C ASN A 150 -6.89 17.20 6.29
N PRO A 151 -6.52 16.45 7.33
CA PRO A 151 -6.13 17.03 8.61
C PRO A 151 -4.85 17.85 8.46
N THR A 152 -4.80 19.01 9.10
CA THR A 152 -3.56 19.78 9.22
C THR A 152 -2.64 19.13 10.23
N TRP A 153 -1.44 18.77 9.83
CA TRP A 153 -0.43 18.29 10.77
C TRP A 153 0.18 19.45 11.55
N THR A 154 0.15 19.36 12.87
CA THR A 154 0.80 20.34 13.76
C THR A 154 1.91 19.65 14.54
N PRO A 155 3.18 20.10 14.43
CA PRO A 155 4.27 19.48 15.17
C PRO A 155 4.04 19.59 16.68
N THR A 156 4.28 18.50 17.39
CA THR A 156 4.21 18.47 18.87
C THR A 156 5.30 19.36 19.50
N ALA A 157 5.13 19.71 20.78
CA ALA A 157 6.13 20.50 21.51
C ALA A 157 7.52 19.86 21.46
N ASN A 158 7.60 18.51 21.60
CA ASN A 158 8.85 17.76 21.54
C ASN A 158 9.50 17.83 20.15
N ILE A 159 8.72 17.74 19.08
CA ILE A 159 9.23 17.88 17.72
C ILE A 159 9.79 19.28 17.52
N ARG A 160 9.07 20.32 17.92
CA ARG A 160 9.55 21.71 17.83
C ARG A 160 10.84 21.95 18.62
N ALA A 161 10.93 21.40 19.85
CA ALA A 161 12.11 21.51 20.67
C ALA A 161 13.33 20.83 20.02
N ARG A 162 13.19 19.65 19.43
CA ARG A 162 14.26 18.97 18.68
C ARG A 162 14.73 19.77 17.49
N TYR A 163 13.81 20.30 16.68
CA TYR A 163 14.17 21.13 15.52
C TYR A 163 14.91 22.38 15.95
N LYS A 164 14.46 23.04 17.03
CA LYS A 164 15.12 24.21 17.61
C LYS A 164 16.55 23.87 18.08
N ALA A 165 16.73 22.73 18.75
CA ALA A 165 18.06 22.27 19.20
C ALA A 165 19.03 21.99 18.04
N MET A 166 18.52 21.63 16.85
CA MET A 166 19.29 21.46 15.62
C MET A 166 19.47 22.77 14.81
N GLY A 167 19.04 23.93 15.33
CA GLY A 167 19.08 25.20 14.60
C GLY A 167 18.08 25.29 13.43
N LEU A 168 17.09 24.39 13.39
CA LEU A 168 16.10 24.30 12.32
C LEU A 168 14.74 24.88 12.76
N SER A 169 13.99 25.47 11.84
CA SER A 169 12.60 25.83 12.07
C SER A 169 11.68 24.74 11.57
N CYS A 170 10.74 24.29 12.42
CA CYS A 170 9.69 23.38 12.00
C CYS A 170 8.57 24.20 11.36
N ARG A 171 8.50 24.23 10.01
CA ARG A 171 7.40 24.90 9.29
C ARG A 171 6.12 24.08 9.43
N ARG A 172 4.97 24.77 9.48
CA ARG A 172 3.63 24.19 9.46
C ARG A 172 3.32 23.64 8.07
#